data_035cf219d1f338890550e3b2bbdc3620
#
_entry.id   035cf219d1f338890550e3b2bbdc3620
#
_cell.length_a   1.000
_cell.length_b   1.000
_cell.length_c   1.000
_cell.angle_alpha   90.00
_cell.angle_beta   90.00
_cell.angle_gamma   90.00
#
_symmetry.space_group_name_H-M   'P 1'
#
loop_
_entity.id
_entity.type
_entity.pdbx_description
1 polymer ?
#
loop_
_entity_poly.entity_id
_entity_poly.type
_entity_poly.pdbx_seq_one_letter_code
_entity_poly.pdbx_strand_id
1 'polypeptide(L)' 'MVRSDSRKKEIAQARHVAVYLTREMTSLSLPRIGDAFGRDHSTIINSCDKITKQLENQPDMKGAIADLKKMITEK' A
#
# COMPACT_ATOMS: atom_id res chain seq x y z
N MET A 1 25.57 4.55 4.62
CA MET A 1 25.56 3.67 3.44
C MET A 1 24.27 2.88 3.38
N VAL A 2 23.65 2.87 2.24
CA VAL A 2 22.37 2.17 2.07
C VAL A 2 22.62 0.72 1.73
N ARG A 3 21.98 -0.17 2.46
CA ARG A 3 22.07 -1.60 2.18
C ARG A 3 20.98 -2.00 1.20
N SER A 4 21.33 -2.92 0.29
CA SER A 4 20.36 -3.40 -0.70
C SER A 4 19.11 -3.97 -0.02
N ASP A 5 19.27 -4.68 1.08
CA ASP A 5 18.16 -5.29 1.79
C ASP A 5 17.16 -4.25 2.30
N SER A 6 17.67 -3.16 2.88
CA SER A 6 16.82 -2.07 3.36
C SER A 6 16.04 -1.45 2.22
N ARG A 7 16.70 -1.29 1.08
CA ARG A 7 16.10 -0.69 -0.09
C ARG A 7 14.96 -1.55 -0.62
N LYS A 8 15.17 -2.87 -0.65
CA LYS A 8 14.13 -3.80 -1.10
C LYS A 8 12.91 -3.75 -0.20
N LYS A 9 13.13 -3.67 1.10
CA LYS A 9 12.03 -3.57 2.07
C LYS A 9 11.26 -2.28 1.89
N GLU A 10 11.97 -1.18 1.67
CA GLU A 10 11.34 0.13 1.47
C GLU A 10 10.48 0.13 0.21
N ILE A 11 11.00 -0.45 -0.88
CA ILE A 11 10.27 -0.53 -2.14
C ILE A 11 9.03 -1.40 -1.98
N ALA A 12 9.16 -2.53 -1.30
CA ALA A 12 8.03 -3.42 -1.06
C ALA A 12 6.97 -2.74 -0.19
N GLN A 13 7.41 -2.03 0.85
CA GLN A 13 6.49 -1.31 1.72
C GLN A 13 5.74 -0.22 0.95
N ALA A 14 6.44 0.53 0.13
CA ALA A 14 5.83 1.57 -0.68
C ALA A 14 4.78 0.98 -1.62
N ARG A 15 5.08 -0.17 -2.22
CA ARG A 15 4.14 -0.85 -3.10
C ARG A 15 2.89 -1.30 -2.34
N HIS A 16 3.08 -1.86 -1.15
CA HIS A 16 1.94 -2.30 -0.33
C HIS A 16 1.04 -1.13 0.03
N VAL A 17 1.64 0.00 0.39
CA VAL A 17 0.87 1.20 0.70
C VAL A 17 0.13 1.71 -0.54
N ALA A 18 0.81 1.72 -1.69
CA ALA A 18 0.18 2.16 -2.94
C ALA A 18 -1.01 1.29 -3.30
N VAL A 19 -0.88 -0.03 -3.16
CA VAL A 19 -1.95 -0.98 -3.42
C VAL A 19 -3.13 -0.72 -2.48
N TYR A 20 -2.82 -0.56 -1.20
CA TYR A 20 -3.84 -0.31 -0.20
C TYR A 20 -4.60 0.99 -0.50
N LEU A 21 -3.87 2.05 -0.82
CA LEU A 21 -4.49 3.34 -1.15
C LEU A 21 -5.34 3.24 -2.41
N THR A 22 -4.85 2.54 -3.42
CA THR A 22 -5.61 2.34 -4.66
C THR A 22 -6.94 1.67 -4.35
N ARG A 23 -6.93 0.64 -3.52
CA ARG A 23 -8.14 -0.07 -3.15
C ARG A 23 -9.10 0.82 -2.37
N GLU A 24 -8.56 1.63 -1.45
CA GLU A 24 -9.38 2.50 -0.60
C GLU A 24 -9.98 3.68 -1.35
N MET A 25 -9.24 4.20 -2.30
CA MET A 25 -9.62 5.45 -2.97
C MET A 25 -10.33 5.24 -4.31
N THR A 26 -10.37 4.01 -4.81
CA THR A 26 -11.05 3.69 -6.05
C THR A 26 -12.01 2.54 -5.83
N SER A 27 -12.89 2.31 -6.80
CA SER A 27 -13.78 1.17 -6.76
C SER A 27 -13.30 0.02 -7.63
N LEU A 28 -12.02 0.01 -7.96
CA LEU A 28 -11.42 -1.06 -8.76
C LEU A 28 -11.48 -2.38 -8.02
N SER A 29 -11.76 -3.44 -8.76
CA SER A 29 -11.75 -4.79 -8.19
C SER A 29 -10.30 -5.23 -7.93
N LEU A 30 -10.13 -6.23 -7.07
CA LEU A 30 -8.81 -6.76 -6.77
C LEU A 30 -8.08 -7.26 -8.02
N PRO A 31 -8.72 -8.01 -8.93
CA PRO A 31 -8.05 -8.40 -10.18
C PRO A 31 -7.62 -7.21 -11.03
N ARG A 32 -8.42 -6.17 -11.05
CA ARG A 32 -8.09 -4.95 -11.80
C ARG A 32 -6.86 -4.25 -11.22
N ILE A 33 -6.81 -4.15 -9.91
CA ILE A 33 -5.66 -3.59 -9.22
C ILE A 33 -4.43 -4.44 -9.50
N GLY A 34 -4.57 -5.76 -9.47
CA GLY A 34 -3.50 -6.66 -9.81
C GLY A 34 -2.94 -6.41 -11.20
N ASP A 35 -3.82 -6.24 -12.17
CA ASP A 35 -3.41 -5.92 -13.54
C ASP A 35 -2.64 -4.60 -13.59
N ALA A 36 -3.12 -3.59 -12.90
CA ALA A 36 -2.49 -2.28 -12.89
C ALA A 36 -1.08 -2.32 -12.31
N PHE A 37 -0.87 -3.17 -11.31
CA PHE A 37 0.44 -3.31 -10.67
C PHE A 37 1.28 -4.44 -11.24
N GLY A 38 0.75 -5.18 -12.23
CA GLY A 38 1.45 -6.32 -12.79
C GLY A 38 1.61 -7.48 -11.82
N ARG A 39 0.63 -7.67 -10.94
CA ARG A 39 0.68 -8.70 -9.89
C ARG A 39 -0.62 -9.50 -9.89
N ASP A 40 -0.56 -10.72 -9.33
CA ASP A 40 -1.75 -11.52 -9.13
C ASP A 40 -2.64 -10.90 -8.05
N HIS A 41 -3.94 -11.17 -8.14
CA HIS A 41 -4.86 -10.65 -7.14
C HIS A 41 -4.53 -11.19 -5.74
N SER A 42 -3.97 -12.38 -5.64
CA SER A 42 -3.51 -12.93 -4.34
C SER A 42 -2.46 -12.04 -3.71
N THR A 43 -1.52 -11.55 -4.52
CA THR A 43 -0.48 -10.62 -4.05
C THR A 43 -1.11 -9.31 -3.57
N ILE A 44 -2.13 -8.84 -4.29
CA ILE A 44 -2.82 -7.60 -3.91
C ILE A 44 -3.55 -7.80 -2.58
N ILE A 45 -4.22 -8.91 -2.39
CA ILE A 45 -4.89 -9.23 -1.13
C ILE A 45 -3.87 -9.25 0.02
N ASN A 46 -2.73 -9.91 -0.20
CA ASN A 46 -1.68 -9.98 0.80
C ASN A 46 -1.13 -8.60 1.16
N SER A 47 -0.96 -7.75 0.15
CA SER A 47 -0.47 -6.39 0.37
C SER A 47 -1.43 -5.59 1.24
N CYS A 48 -2.72 -5.65 0.91
CA CYS A 48 -3.75 -4.96 1.69
C CYS A 48 -3.79 -5.49 3.12
N ASP A 49 -3.69 -6.81 3.26
CA ASP A 49 -3.72 -7.46 4.57
C ASP A 49 -2.54 -7.01 5.44
N LYS A 50 -1.35 -6.94 4.85
CA LYS A 50 -0.17 -6.48 5.56
C LYS A 50 -0.34 -5.07 6.07
N ILE A 51 -0.86 -4.18 5.24
CA ILE A 51 -1.06 -2.79 5.65
C ILE A 51 -2.14 -2.71 6.73
N THR A 52 -3.22 -3.47 6.58
CA THR A 52 -4.27 -3.51 7.60
C THR A 52 -3.71 -3.92 8.95
N LYS A 53 -2.88 -4.97 8.96
CA LYS A 53 -2.26 -5.43 10.20
C LYS A 53 -1.31 -4.40 10.78
N GLN A 54 -0.54 -3.74 9.93
CA GLN A 54 0.36 -2.69 10.39
C GLN A 54 -0.41 -1.53 11.00
N LEU A 55 -1.54 -1.18 10.41
CA LEU A 55 -2.39 -0.11 10.96
C LEU A 55 -2.94 -0.47 12.32
N GLU A 56 -3.27 -1.72 12.54
CA GLU A 56 -3.75 -2.18 13.84
C GLU A 56 -2.66 -2.15 14.89
N ASN A 57 -1.44 -2.52 14.52
CA ASN A 57 -0.30 -2.63 15.45
C ASN A 57 0.47 -1.33 15.60
N GLN A 58 0.38 -0.44 14.62
CA GLN A 58 1.13 0.81 14.60
C GLN A 58 0.20 1.98 14.32
N PRO A 59 -0.42 2.55 15.37
CA PRO A 59 -1.36 3.67 15.21
C PRO A 59 -0.77 4.86 14.43
N ASP A 60 0.53 5.07 14.53
CA ASP A 60 1.20 6.16 13.82
C ASP A 60 1.05 6.04 12.31
N MET A 61 0.94 4.81 11.83
CA MET A 61 0.77 4.55 10.41
C MET A 61 -0.56 5.04 9.88
N LYS A 62 -1.58 5.05 10.72
CA LYS A 62 -2.90 5.57 10.34
C LYS A 62 -2.80 7.04 9.97
N GLY A 63 -2.07 7.80 10.77
CA GLY A 63 -1.84 9.22 10.49
C GLY A 63 -1.10 9.43 9.18
N ALA A 64 -0.04 8.63 8.96
CA ALA A 64 0.74 8.73 7.74
C ALA A 64 -0.10 8.42 6.50
N ILE A 65 -0.92 7.37 6.57
CA ILE A 65 -1.78 6.99 5.44
C ILE A 65 -2.87 8.02 5.23
N ALA A 66 -3.45 8.55 6.30
CA ALA A 66 -4.45 9.60 6.19
C ALA A 66 -3.87 10.84 5.52
N ASP A 67 -2.65 11.20 5.87
CA ASP A 67 -1.96 12.32 5.24
C ASP A 67 -1.73 12.09 3.76
N LEU A 68 -1.31 10.87 3.39
CA LEU A 68 -1.11 10.52 2.00
C LEU A 68 -2.41 10.61 1.20
N LYS A 69 -3.51 10.11 1.77
CA LYS A 69 -4.81 10.21 1.13
C LYS A 69 -5.20 11.66 0.90
N LYS A 70 -4.95 12.48 1.90
CA LYS A 70 -5.26 13.90 1.82
C LYS A 70 -4.46 14.58 0.72
N MET A 71 -3.17 14.26 0.63
CA MET A 71 -2.31 14.82 -0.40
C MET A 71 -2.76 14.42 -1.81
N ILE A 72 -3.24 13.20 -1.96
CA ILE A 72 -3.69 12.70 -3.25
C ILE A 72 -5.02 13.32 -3.65
N THR A 73 -5.93 13.51 -2.69
CA THR A 73 -7.27 14.06 -2.98
C THR A 73 -7.30 15.58 -3.07
N GLU A 74 -6.37 16.25 -2.42
CA GLU A 74 -6.26 17.70 -2.51
C GLU A 74 -5.42 18.07 -3.72
N LYS A 75 -6.02 18.69 -4.68
CA LYS A 75 -5.28 19.19 -5.84
C LYS A 75 -5.50 20.66 -6.02
#